data_da4ff1971672d6e65ab015642bb835b2
#
_entry.id   da4ff1971672d6e65ab015642bb835b2
#
_cell.length_a   1.000
_cell.length_b   1.000
_cell.length_c   1.000
_cell.angle_alpha   90.00
_cell.angle_beta   90.00
_cell.angle_gamma   90.00
#
_symmetry.space_group_name_H-M   'P 1'
#
loop_
_entity.id
_entity.type
_entity.pdbx_description
1 polymer ?
#
loop_
_entity_poly.entity_id
_entity_poly.type
_entity_poly.pdbx_seq_one_letter_code
_entity_poly.pdbx_strand_id
1 'polypeptide(L)'
;MAAPSLLFPPSDVTSLERDFAAEATLERVRSAAMVARDRIAELDGVRVLGPEVKSGSDSVRLAIDLRDTGRDAWQVACEMAGRGFTLDTASHRVIVVRLSEDDIRNATQHRLAPALQLALWATSVS
;
A
#
# COMPACT_ATOMS: atom_id res chain seq x y z
N MET A 1 -28.90 39.47 -14.35
CA MET A 1 -28.25 39.27 -13.46
C MET A 1 -27.73 37.95 -13.08
N ALA A 2 -26.83 37.39 -13.46
CA ALA A 2 -26.32 36.07 -13.29
C ALA A 2 -25.51 35.91 -12.02
N ALA A 3 -26.04 36.31 -10.94
CA ALA A 3 -25.31 36.33 -9.69
C ALA A 3 -24.77 34.99 -9.24
N PRO A 4 -25.47 33.86 -9.41
CA PRO A 4 -24.98 32.59 -8.91
C PRO A 4 -23.67 32.15 -9.54
N SER A 5 -23.47 32.47 -10.81
CA SER A 5 -22.25 32.04 -11.49
C SER A 5 -21.00 32.79 -11.01
N LEU A 6 -21.17 33.86 -10.27
CA LEU A 6 -20.08 34.63 -9.75
C LEU A 6 -19.46 34.02 -8.49
N LEU A 7 -20.18 33.11 -7.84
CA LEU A 7 -19.74 32.51 -6.60
C LEU A 7 -18.62 31.48 -6.82
N PHE A 8 -18.74 30.69 -7.87
CA PHE A 8 -17.79 29.64 -8.16
C PHE A 8 -17.49 29.61 -9.65
N PRO A 9 -16.29 30.02 -10.05
CA PRO A 9 -15.87 29.85 -11.44
C PRO A 9 -15.87 28.38 -11.84
N PRO A 10 -16.15 28.06 -13.10
CA PRO A 10 -16.16 26.66 -13.54
C PRO A 10 -14.87 25.89 -13.24
N SER A 11 -13.72 26.57 -13.28
CA SER A 11 -12.45 25.93 -12.97
C SER A 11 -12.36 25.50 -11.51
N ASP A 12 -12.94 26.28 -10.59
CA ASP A 12 -12.94 25.92 -9.17
C ASP A 12 -13.84 24.73 -8.90
N VAL A 13 -14.99 24.65 -9.57
CA VAL A 13 -15.91 23.52 -9.44
C VAL A 13 -15.22 22.25 -9.92
N THR A 14 -14.50 22.30 -11.02
CA THR A 14 -13.78 21.15 -11.55
C THR A 14 -12.69 20.71 -10.59
N SER A 15 -11.98 21.65 -9.98
CA SER A 15 -10.96 21.33 -8.98
C SER A 15 -11.56 20.63 -7.77
N LEU A 16 -12.69 21.11 -7.27
CA LEU A 16 -13.36 20.48 -6.14
C LEU A 16 -13.82 19.06 -6.47
N GLU A 17 -14.34 18.85 -7.68
CA GLU A 17 -14.74 17.50 -8.11
C GLU A 17 -13.54 16.56 -8.15
N ARG A 18 -12.39 17.03 -8.62
CA ARG A 18 -11.16 16.24 -8.63
C ARG A 18 -10.70 15.90 -7.22
N ASP A 19 -10.80 16.87 -6.31
CA ASP A 19 -10.38 16.65 -4.92
C ASP A 19 -11.27 15.62 -4.24
N PHE A 20 -12.57 15.68 -4.44
CA PHE A 20 -13.49 14.69 -3.90
C PHE A 20 -13.23 13.31 -4.49
N ALA A 21 -12.96 13.22 -5.79
CA ALA A 21 -12.65 11.95 -6.43
C ALA A 21 -11.34 11.37 -5.90
N ALA A 22 -10.33 12.22 -5.71
CA ALA A 22 -9.04 11.81 -5.16
C ALA A 22 -9.18 11.30 -3.72
N GLU A 23 -9.98 11.98 -2.90
CA GLU A 23 -10.22 11.54 -1.53
C GLU A 23 -10.95 10.20 -1.50
N ALA A 24 -11.95 10.01 -2.36
CA ALA A 24 -12.67 8.74 -2.44
C ALA A 24 -11.75 7.61 -2.88
N THR A 25 -10.88 7.87 -3.83
CA THR A 25 -9.88 6.90 -4.29
C THR A 25 -8.93 6.54 -3.16
N LEU A 26 -8.41 7.54 -2.46
CA LEU A 26 -7.48 7.33 -1.36
C LEU A 26 -8.12 6.53 -0.23
N GLU A 27 -9.39 6.79 0.05
CA GLU A 27 -10.11 6.03 1.08
C GLU A 27 -10.28 4.57 0.70
N ARG A 28 -10.56 4.28 -0.57
CA ARG A 28 -10.63 2.90 -1.07
C ARG A 28 -9.27 2.20 -0.94
N VAL A 29 -8.20 2.91 -1.30
CA VAL A 29 -6.84 2.36 -1.19
C VAL A 29 -6.48 2.10 0.28
N ARG A 30 -6.83 3.03 1.15
CA ARG A 30 -6.58 2.85 2.60
C ARG A 30 -7.34 1.64 3.14
N SER A 31 -8.60 1.47 2.76
CA SER A 31 -9.39 0.32 3.21
C SER A 31 -8.79 -0.99 2.73
N ALA A 32 -8.34 -1.04 1.48
CA ALA A 32 -7.67 -2.21 0.95
C ALA A 32 -6.34 -2.49 1.69
N ALA A 33 -5.60 -1.44 2.02
CA ALA A 33 -4.36 -1.58 2.77
C ALA A 33 -4.62 -2.13 4.18
N MET A 34 -5.73 -1.77 4.80
CA MET A 34 -6.11 -2.32 6.11
C MET A 34 -6.36 -3.82 6.02
N VAL A 35 -7.01 -4.27 4.95
CA VAL A 35 -7.22 -5.71 4.71
C VAL A 35 -5.88 -6.42 4.57
N ALA A 36 -4.99 -5.87 3.77
CA ALA A 36 -3.66 -6.45 3.58
C ALA A 36 -2.88 -6.49 4.90
N ARG A 37 -2.93 -5.39 5.66
CA ARG A 37 -2.25 -5.31 6.96
C ARG A 37 -2.71 -6.40 7.90
N ASP A 38 -4.02 -6.57 8.04
CA ASP A 38 -4.57 -7.53 8.99
C ASP A 38 -4.15 -8.96 8.63
N ARG A 39 -4.12 -9.27 7.34
CA ARG A 39 -3.69 -10.59 6.87
C ARG A 39 -2.20 -10.81 7.06
N ILE A 40 -1.38 -9.80 6.78
CA ILE A 40 0.06 -9.90 6.97
C ILE A 40 0.39 -10.04 8.45
N ALA A 41 -0.33 -9.33 9.31
CA ALA A 41 -0.10 -9.39 10.75
C ALA A 41 -0.38 -10.77 11.35
N GLU A 42 -1.11 -11.63 10.64
CA GLU A 42 -1.36 -13.00 11.08
C GLU A 42 -0.14 -13.91 10.88
N LEU A 43 0.84 -13.48 10.08
CA LEU A 43 2.04 -14.27 9.84
C LEU A 43 2.97 -14.21 11.05
N ASP A 44 3.54 -15.35 11.41
CA ASP A 44 4.41 -15.45 12.58
C ASP A 44 5.65 -14.56 12.44
N GLY A 45 5.91 -13.76 13.47
CA GLY A 45 7.09 -12.92 13.54
C GLY A 45 7.03 -11.67 12.67
N VAL A 46 5.90 -11.41 12.04
CA VAL A 46 5.75 -10.24 11.17
C VAL A 46 4.94 -9.15 11.87
N ARG A 47 5.45 -7.94 11.83
CA ARG A 47 4.75 -6.76 12.33
C ARG A 47 4.49 -5.81 11.18
N VAL A 48 3.35 -5.15 11.20
CA VAL A 48 2.98 -4.21 10.13
C VAL A 48 2.60 -2.89 10.75
N LEU A 49 3.15 -1.82 10.19
CA LEU A 49 2.82 -0.45 10.55
C LEU A 49 2.15 0.23 9.36
N GLY A 50 1.18 1.06 9.65
CA GLY A 50 0.41 1.77 8.64
C GLY A 50 -1.02 1.28 8.59
N PRO A 51 -1.78 1.70 7.59
CA PRO A 51 -1.34 2.41 6.37
C PRO A 51 -0.98 3.87 6.63
N GLU A 52 0.06 4.33 5.95
CA GLU A 52 0.51 5.70 6.03
C GLU A 52 0.29 6.39 4.69
N VAL A 53 -0.27 7.59 4.73
CA VAL A 53 -0.53 8.40 3.56
C VAL A 53 0.43 9.58 3.55
N LYS A 54 1.21 9.68 2.48
CA LYS A 54 2.07 10.83 2.30
C LYS A 54 1.26 11.95 1.65
N SER A 55 1.44 13.17 2.15
CA SER A 55 0.74 14.35 1.64
C SER A 55 0.90 14.46 0.12
N GLY A 56 -0.20 14.66 -0.58
CA GLY A 56 -0.18 14.80 -2.04
C GLY A 56 -0.07 13.51 -2.81
N SER A 57 -0.07 12.36 -2.13
CA SER A 57 0.03 11.06 -2.77
C SER A 57 -1.35 10.42 -2.91
N ASP A 58 -1.52 9.64 -3.97
CA ASP A 58 -2.72 8.84 -4.20
C ASP A 58 -2.52 7.38 -3.80
N SER A 59 -1.44 7.08 -3.11
CA SER A 59 -1.11 5.73 -2.64
C SER A 59 -0.90 5.73 -1.14
N VAL A 60 -0.97 4.54 -0.55
CA VAL A 60 -0.67 4.34 0.87
C VAL A 60 0.49 3.37 1.01
N ARG A 61 1.19 3.46 2.12
CA ARG A 61 2.35 2.61 2.40
C ARG A 61 2.13 1.81 3.67
N LEU A 62 2.59 0.57 3.61
CA LEU A 62 2.67 -0.31 4.77
C LEU A 62 4.14 -0.64 5.00
N ALA A 63 4.58 -0.52 6.24
CA ALA A 63 5.92 -0.95 6.62
C ALA A 63 5.81 -2.32 7.27
N ILE A 64 6.52 -3.29 6.72
CA ILE A 64 6.50 -4.68 7.19
C ILE A 64 7.83 -4.96 7.89
N ASP A 65 7.78 -5.18 9.19
CA ASP A 65 8.97 -5.45 9.98
C ASP A 65 9.16 -6.97 10.08
N LEU A 66 10.28 -7.43 9.54
CA LEU A 66 10.64 -8.85 9.50
C LEU A 66 11.67 -9.22 10.57
N ARG A 67 11.93 -8.33 11.52
CA ARG A 67 12.97 -8.53 12.52
C ARG A 67 12.83 -9.86 13.25
N ASP A 68 11.62 -10.17 13.68
CA ASP A 68 11.38 -11.37 14.48
C ASP A 68 11.31 -12.65 13.63
N THR A 69 11.36 -12.54 12.30
CA THR A 69 11.41 -13.71 11.41
C THR A 69 12.83 -14.21 11.22
N GLY A 70 13.83 -13.40 11.51
CA GLY A 70 15.23 -13.73 11.21
C GLY A 70 15.57 -13.69 9.74
N ARG A 71 14.68 -13.23 8.87
CA ARG A 71 14.90 -13.17 7.43
C ARG A 71 15.45 -11.81 7.04
N ASP A 72 16.27 -11.81 5.98
CA ASP A 72 16.79 -10.58 5.41
C ASP A 72 15.73 -9.97 4.49
N ALA A 73 15.36 -8.72 4.76
CA ALA A 73 14.32 -8.03 4.00
C ALA A 73 14.69 -7.91 2.52
N TRP A 74 15.97 -7.76 2.18
CA TRP A 74 16.41 -7.68 0.79
C TRP A 74 16.11 -8.97 0.03
N GLN A 75 16.37 -10.11 0.64
CA GLN A 75 16.10 -11.40 0.03
C GLN A 75 14.61 -11.64 -0.13
N VAL A 76 13.83 -11.29 0.91
CA VAL A 76 12.39 -11.41 0.85
C VAL A 76 11.81 -10.50 -0.24
N ALA A 77 12.30 -9.27 -0.34
CA ALA A 77 11.86 -8.34 -1.37
C ALA A 77 12.16 -8.86 -2.77
N CYS A 78 13.34 -9.49 -2.96
CA CYS A 78 13.69 -10.10 -4.26
C CYS A 78 12.73 -11.23 -4.62
N GLU A 79 12.38 -12.08 -3.65
CA GLU A 79 11.42 -13.16 -3.88
C GLU A 79 10.03 -12.59 -4.23
N MET A 80 9.63 -11.52 -3.55
CA MET A 80 8.35 -10.87 -3.84
C MET A 80 8.36 -10.21 -5.22
N ALA A 81 9.48 -9.60 -5.61
CA ALA A 81 9.62 -9.00 -6.93
C ALA A 81 9.46 -10.06 -8.03
N GLY A 82 10.00 -11.25 -7.81
CA GLY A 82 9.83 -12.35 -8.73
C GLY A 82 8.39 -12.84 -8.86
N ARG A 83 7.53 -12.47 -7.91
CA ARG A 83 6.12 -12.81 -7.92
C ARG A 83 5.24 -11.65 -8.40
N GLY A 84 5.84 -10.59 -8.90
CA GLY A 84 5.12 -9.45 -9.48
C GLY A 84 4.81 -8.31 -8.54
N PHE A 85 5.41 -8.28 -7.35
CA PHE A 85 5.20 -7.20 -6.40
C PHE A 85 6.34 -6.21 -6.44
N THR A 86 6.01 -4.92 -6.40
CA THR A 86 7.01 -3.85 -6.31
C THR A 86 7.13 -3.41 -4.86
N LEU A 87 8.28 -3.63 -4.28
CA LEU A 87 8.54 -3.34 -2.88
C LEU A 87 9.80 -2.51 -2.74
N ASP A 88 9.78 -1.60 -1.78
CA ASP A 88 10.97 -0.87 -1.38
C ASP A 88 11.50 -1.48 -0.09
N THR A 89 12.80 -1.39 0.12
CA THR A 89 13.39 -1.84 1.37
C THR A 89 13.93 -0.63 2.13
N ALA A 90 13.47 -0.48 3.36
CA ALA A 90 13.96 0.59 4.22
C ALA A 90 15.23 0.18 4.96
N SER A 91 15.39 -1.11 5.23
CA SER A 91 16.56 -1.66 5.93
C SER A 91 16.62 -3.16 5.70
N HIS A 92 17.59 -3.82 6.33
CA HIS A 92 17.72 -5.29 6.30
C HIS A 92 16.50 -5.99 6.91
N ARG A 93 15.67 -5.27 7.63
CA ARG A 93 14.58 -5.85 8.42
C ARG A 93 13.21 -5.34 8.05
N VAL A 94 13.13 -4.26 7.29
CA VAL A 94 11.86 -3.60 6.98
C VAL A 94 11.66 -3.48 5.49
N ILE A 95 10.50 -3.95 5.03
CA ILE A 95 10.04 -3.80 3.66
C ILE A 95 8.92 -2.77 3.67
N VAL A 96 8.88 -1.91 2.65
CA VAL A 96 7.81 -0.95 2.48
C VAL A 96 7.01 -1.35 1.23
N VAL A 97 5.72 -1.53 1.42
CA VAL A 97 4.78 -1.84 0.34
C VAL A 97 3.96 -0.60 0.04
N ARG A 98 3.89 -0.23 -1.23
CA ARG A 98 3.04 0.85 -1.67
C ARG A 98 1.83 0.27 -2.40
N LEU A 99 0.64 0.70 -2.01
CA LEU A 99 -0.60 0.29 -2.65
C LEU A 99 -1.27 1.49 -3.29
N SER A 100 -1.64 1.33 -4.55
CA SER A 100 -2.32 2.32 -5.35
C SER A 100 -3.66 1.77 -5.83
N GLU A 101 -4.43 2.58 -6.56
CA GLU A 101 -5.70 2.12 -7.12
C GLU A 101 -5.52 0.96 -8.10
N ASP A 102 -4.43 0.98 -8.88
CA ASP A 102 -4.13 -0.13 -9.79
C ASP A 102 -3.92 -1.43 -9.03
N ASP A 103 -3.28 -1.38 -7.87
CA ASP A 103 -3.07 -2.55 -7.04
C ASP A 103 -4.39 -3.13 -6.54
N ILE A 104 -5.36 -2.26 -6.22
CA ILE A 104 -6.69 -2.71 -5.80
C ILE A 104 -7.39 -3.43 -6.94
N ARG A 105 -7.31 -2.90 -8.15
CA ARG A 105 -7.90 -3.54 -9.33
C ARG A 105 -7.34 -4.92 -9.57
N ASN A 106 -6.07 -5.12 -9.23
CA ASN A 106 -5.39 -6.41 -9.37
C ASN A 106 -5.51 -7.28 -8.13
N ALA A 107 -6.33 -6.89 -7.17
CA ALA A 107 -6.57 -7.60 -5.91
C ALA A 107 -5.28 -7.84 -5.11
N THR A 108 -4.32 -6.93 -5.20
CA THR A 108 -3.03 -7.03 -4.52
C THR A 108 -3.21 -7.16 -3.02
N GLN A 109 -4.20 -6.49 -2.43
CA GLN A 109 -4.48 -6.57 -1.00
C GLN A 109 -4.79 -7.98 -0.52
N HIS A 110 -5.25 -8.87 -1.41
CA HIS A 110 -5.53 -10.26 -1.08
C HIS A 110 -4.38 -11.19 -1.42
N ARG A 111 -3.48 -10.78 -2.29
CA ARG A 111 -2.37 -11.60 -2.77
C ARG A 111 -1.10 -11.39 -1.97
N LEU A 112 -1.01 -10.27 -1.26
CA LEU A 112 0.22 -9.85 -0.62
C LEU A 112 0.66 -10.80 0.50
N ALA A 113 -0.24 -11.12 1.43
CA ALA A 113 0.08 -11.98 2.57
C ALA A 113 0.47 -13.41 2.14
N PRO A 114 -0.26 -14.07 1.24
CA PRO A 114 0.19 -15.39 0.75
C PRO A 114 1.54 -15.35 0.06
N ALA A 115 1.79 -14.32 -0.74
CA ALA A 115 3.06 -14.17 -1.44
C ALA A 115 4.20 -13.94 -0.45
N LEU A 116 3.97 -13.10 0.57
CA LEU A 116 4.95 -12.86 1.61
C LEU A 116 5.27 -14.13 2.38
N GLN A 117 4.26 -14.93 2.70
CA GLN A 117 4.45 -16.19 3.40
C GLN A 117 5.34 -17.13 2.59
N LEU A 118 5.10 -17.24 1.29
CA LEU A 118 5.92 -18.06 0.41
C LEU A 118 7.36 -17.52 0.33
N ALA A 119 7.51 -16.20 0.26
CA ALA A 119 8.83 -15.58 0.22
C ALA A 119 9.61 -15.81 1.51
N LEU A 120 8.95 -15.72 2.66
CA LEU A 120 9.57 -16.02 3.95
C LEU A 120 10.02 -17.47 4.02
N TRP A 121 9.19 -18.38 3.52
CA TRP A 121 9.54 -19.79 3.48
C TRP A 121 10.71 -20.06 2.55
N ALA A 122 10.70 -19.47 1.35
CA ALA A 122 11.76 -19.63 0.36
C ALA A 122 13.12 -19.15 0.89
N THR A 123 13.14 -18.03 1.61
CA THR A 123 14.36 -17.46 2.17
C THR A 123 14.85 -18.20 3.41
N SER A 124 14.02 -19.04 4.01
CA SER A 124 14.41 -19.81 5.20
C SER A 124 15.33 -20.98 4.88
N VAL A 125 15.37 -21.37 3.61
CA VAL A 125 16.08 -22.60 3.19
C VAL A 125 17.52 -22.31 2.78
N SER A 126 17.89 -21.06 2.69
CA SER A 126 19.25 -20.67 2.26
C SER A 126 20.32 -20.94 3.30
#